data_7498de67cf483b3f528782ebe04ae4d0
#
_entry.id   7498de67cf483b3f528782ebe04ae4d0
#
_cell.length_a   1.000
_cell.length_b   1.000
_cell.length_c   1.000
_cell.angle_alpha   90.00
_cell.angle_beta   90.00
_cell.angle_gamma   90.00
#
_symmetry.space_group_name_H-M   'P 1'
#
loop_
_entity.id
_entity.type
_entity.pdbx_description
1 polymer ?
#
loop_
_entity_poly.entity_id
_entity_poly.type
_entity_poly.pdbx_seq_one_letter_code
_entity_poly.pdbx_strand_id
1 'polypeptide(L)'
;MNTKSIILAGVIGLGCAGLADAATQYVYVSGSTAGRNAFYNAITDGTTVFDATPTVVAQGSSDPSKATYHLWHGTIGGADTIVKAHWSGSEGGITDISGSGTQTFLDDAAGTSSSSTGPFVSSTVDLAAADNDKAFSRNPTAAITGTKCCIIPFLWVKQKGSAAGLTNVTDQSIRQALKGYAVLAQFTGNAADTTFVYVSGRDNQSGTRVNQFGDHGFGIFSSPFMVQINANGSMKDMNPPFGTYLGDYGYSSGGTLATQLGYDLSQASSVDLANGTGAEKFSVIAYLGRSDANTAEANGATDLTCNGVAYSVAAIKEGQYNLWGNYYIYRRNTSTSQATAVYNKLVAATGISGHADGTSTIKLSDMHCTRNGPTSDPVHN
;
A
#
# COMPACT_ATOMS: atom_id res chain seq x y z
N MET A 1 18.53 -89.79 26.23
CA MET A 1 18.10 -88.49 26.69
C MET A 1 18.43 -87.47 25.63
N ASN A 2 17.47 -87.05 24.84
CA ASN A 2 17.68 -86.13 23.72
C ASN A 2 17.20 -84.70 24.11
N THR A 3 18.14 -83.77 24.24
CA THR A 3 17.85 -82.31 24.46
C THR A 3 17.65 -81.66 23.11
N LYS A 4 16.45 -81.21 22.85
CA LYS A 4 16.13 -80.39 21.67
C LYS A 4 16.35 -78.89 21.99
N SER A 5 17.32 -78.29 21.32
CA SER A 5 17.51 -76.82 21.33
C SER A 5 16.48 -76.14 20.46
N ILE A 6 15.68 -75.24 21.04
CA ILE A 6 14.77 -74.37 20.29
C ILE A 6 15.53 -73.06 20.01
N ILE A 7 15.75 -72.76 18.73
CA ILE A 7 16.26 -71.47 18.25
C ILE A 7 15.06 -70.56 18.06
N LEU A 8 14.98 -69.48 18.87
CA LEU A 8 13.98 -68.44 18.74
C LEU A 8 14.52 -67.39 17.76
N ALA A 9 14.02 -67.39 16.56
CA ALA A 9 14.35 -66.36 15.56
C ALA A 9 13.51 -65.07 15.86
N GLY A 10 14.20 -64.04 16.40
CA GLY A 10 13.61 -62.73 16.58
C GLY A 10 13.50 -62.02 15.21
N VAL A 11 12.28 -61.79 14.74
CA VAL A 11 12.02 -60.92 13.59
C VAL A 11 12.05 -59.48 14.07
N ILE A 12 13.16 -58.78 13.76
CA ILE A 12 13.23 -57.32 13.91
C ILE A 12 12.41 -56.70 12.77
N GLY A 13 11.19 -56.31 13.07
CA GLY A 13 10.37 -55.50 12.19
C GLY A 13 10.95 -54.07 12.13
N LEU A 14 11.73 -53.75 11.09
CA LEU A 14 11.96 -52.34 10.74
C LEU A 14 10.61 -51.73 10.35
N GLY A 15 9.99 -51.03 11.29
CA GLY A 15 8.90 -50.10 10.97
C GLY A 15 9.47 -48.98 10.12
N CYS A 16 9.20 -49.03 8.81
CA CYS A 16 9.25 -47.81 7.99
C CYS A 16 8.21 -46.84 8.56
N ALA A 17 8.62 -45.95 9.46
CA ALA A 17 7.90 -44.73 9.71
C ALA A 17 7.85 -43.98 8.36
N GLY A 18 6.77 -44.14 7.61
CA GLY A 18 6.51 -43.31 6.47
C GLY A 18 6.55 -41.87 6.98
N LEU A 19 7.50 -41.09 6.45
CA LEU A 19 7.48 -39.64 6.60
C LEU A 19 6.16 -39.21 5.95
N ALA A 20 5.13 -38.99 6.77
CA ALA A 20 3.95 -38.27 6.29
C ALA A 20 4.49 -36.91 5.84
N ASP A 21 4.44 -36.62 4.55
CA ASP A 21 4.70 -35.29 4.03
C ASP A 21 3.81 -34.34 4.82
N ALA A 22 4.43 -33.43 5.57
CA ALA A 22 3.68 -32.43 6.29
C ALA A 22 2.93 -31.59 5.26
N ALA A 23 1.62 -31.47 5.44
CA ALA A 23 0.77 -30.72 4.51
C ALA A 23 1.29 -29.27 4.38
N THR A 24 1.30 -28.77 3.14
CA THR A 24 1.68 -27.39 2.81
C THR A 24 0.89 -26.40 3.68
N GLN A 25 1.60 -25.48 4.29
CA GLN A 25 1.04 -24.44 5.13
C GLN A 25 0.79 -23.18 4.29
N TYR A 26 -0.37 -22.56 4.46
CA TYR A 26 -0.73 -21.34 3.74
C TYR A 26 -0.77 -20.15 4.69
N VAL A 27 -0.27 -19.00 4.24
CA VAL A 27 -0.36 -17.70 4.92
C VAL A 27 -0.84 -16.65 3.94
N TYR A 28 -1.93 -15.98 4.26
CA TYR A 28 -2.60 -15.03 3.40
C TYR A 28 -2.40 -13.60 3.92
N VAL A 29 -1.90 -12.72 3.06
CA VAL A 29 -1.56 -11.33 3.37
C VAL A 29 -2.36 -10.39 2.50
N SER A 30 -2.94 -9.34 3.09
CA SER A 30 -3.62 -8.27 2.35
C SER A 30 -3.07 -6.90 2.78
N GLY A 31 -3.30 -5.85 1.99
CA GLY A 31 -3.07 -4.50 2.48
C GLY A 31 -2.35 -3.52 1.56
N SER A 32 -1.49 -2.71 2.15
CA SER A 32 -0.91 -1.48 1.59
C SER A 32 -0.07 -1.69 0.33
N THR A 33 -0.37 -0.89 -0.69
CA THR A 33 0.48 -0.80 -1.89
C THR A 33 1.74 0.07 -1.67
N ALA A 34 1.74 0.97 -0.69
CA ALA A 34 2.83 1.94 -0.50
C ALA A 34 4.13 1.31 0.03
N GLY A 35 4.03 0.33 0.95
CA GLY A 35 5.18 -0.39 1.50
C GLY A 35 5.47 -1.74 0.83
N ARG A 36 4.74 -2.07 -0.24
CA ARG A 36 4.79 -3.36 -0.93
C ARG A 36 6.18 -3.76 -1.39
N ASN A 37 6.98 -2.80 -1.87
CA ASN A 37 8.34 -3.07 -2.33
C ASN A 37 9.26 -3.58 -1.20
N ALA A 38 9.26 -2.93 -0.03
CA ALA A 38 10.05 -3.39 1.12
C ALA A 38 9.58 -4.75 1.63
N PHE A 39 8.25 -5.00 1.62
CA PHE A 39 7.69 -6.31 1.93
C PHE A 39 8.16 -7.38 0.94
N TYR A 40 8.05 -7.10 -0.36
CA TYR A 40 8.49 -8.00 -1.43
C TYR A 40 9.98 -8.36 -1.28
N ASN A 41 10.84 -7.37 -1.06
CA ASN A 41 12.27 -7.59 -0.90
C ASN A 41 12.56 -8.44 0.35
N ALA A 42 11.92 -8.15 1.48
CA ALA A 42 12.10 -8.91 2.72
C ALA A 42 11.69 -10.39 2.60
N ILE A 43 10.66 -10.69 1.80
CA ILE A 43 10.18 -12.07 1.67
C ILE A 43 10.93 -12.85 0.59
N THR A 44 11.53 -12.15 -0.39
CA THR A 44 12.17 -12.75 -1.56
C THR A 44 13.69 -12.99 -1.38
N ASP A 45 14.32 -12.33 -0.39
CA ASP A 45 15.79 -12.37 -0.22
C ASP A 45 16.34 -13.76 0.14
N GLY A 46 15.48 -14.69 0.53
CA GLY A 46 15.83 -16.10 0.80
C GLY A 46 16.51 -16.35 2.13
N THR A 47 16.66 -15.33 2.98
CA THR A 47 17.29 -15.46 4.30
C THR A 47 16.47 -14.86 5.43
N THR A 48 15.55 -13.98 5.10
CA THR A 48 14.74 -13.21 6.06
C THR A 48 13.49 -13.98 6.49
N VAL A 49 12.63 -14.37 5.56
CA VAL A 49 11.36 -15.04 5.86
C VAL A 49 11.45 -16.53 5.59
N PHE A 50 11.87 -16.91 4.41
CA PHE A 50 12.09 -18.32 4.04
C PHE A 50 13.47 -18.81 4.48
N ASP A 51 13.64 -20.12 4.59
CA ASP A 51 14.89 -20.76 4.96
C ASP A 51 15.90 -20.77 3.77
N ALA A 52 15.39 -20.57 2.54
CA ALA A 52 16.14 -20.38 1.30
C ALA A 52 15.30 -19.50 0.34
N THR A 53 15.90 -19.06 -0.76
CA THR A 53 15.19 -18.24 -1.76
C THR A 53 13.93 -18.95 -2.25
N PRO A 54 12.73 -18.38 -2.05
CA PRO A 54 11.47 -18.97 -2.47
C PRO A 54 11.30 -18.88 -4.00
N THR A 55 10.46 -19.74 -4.57
CA THR A 55 9.90 -19.48 -5.90
C THR A 55 8.88 -18.35 -5.80
N VAL A 56 8.77 -17.51 -6.84
CA VAL A 56 7.89 -16.35 -6.84
C VAL A 56 7.01 -16.35 -8.08
N VAL A 57 5.71 -16.17 -7.87
CA VAL A 57 4.74 -15.84 -8.92
C VAL A 57 4.18 -14.46 -8.61
N ALA A 58 4.14 -13.58 -9.62
CA ALA A 58 3.62 -12.22 -9.49
C ALA A 58 2.70 -11.87 -10.66
N GLN A 59 1.58 -11.20 -10.37
CA GLN A 59 0.64 -10.74 -11.39
C GLN A 59 0.16 -9.31 -11.15
N GLY A 60 -0.06 -8.58 -12.26
CA GLY A 60 -0.59 -7.21 -12.25
C GLY A 60 0.46 -6.11 -12.41
N SER A 61 1.71 -6.47 -12.73
CA SER A 61 2.78 -5.54 -13.12
C SER A 61 3.90 -6.30 -13.83
N SER A 62 4.60 -5.61 -14.75
CA SER A 62 5.86 -6.10 -15.33
C SER A 62 7.04 -6.05 -14.35
N ASP A 63 6.95 -5.19 -13.32
CA ASP A 63 7.87 -5.14 -12.18
C ASP A 63 7.27 -5.99 -11.05
N PRO A 64 7.87 -7.16 -10.71
CA PRO A 64 7.31 -8.03 -9.68
C PRO A 64 7.14 -7.32 -8.32
N SER A 65 8.04 -6.42 -7.94
CA SER A 65 7.94 -5.70 -6.67
C SER A 65 6.72 -4.76 -6.58
N LYS A 66 6.09 -4.47 -7.73
CA LYS A 66 4.91 -3.60 -7.89
C LYS A 66 3.64 -4.37 -8.28
N ALA A 67 3.70 -5.70 -8.34
CA ALA A 67 2.57 -6.54 -8.73
C ALA A 67 1.41 -6.45 -7.73
N THR A 68 0.19 -6.64 -8.20
CA THR A 68 -1.03 -6.62 -7.38
C THR A 68 -1.17 -7.89 -6.55
N TYR A 69 -0.72 -9.02 -7.10
CA TYR A 69 -0.80 -10.34 -6.48
C TYR A 69 0.55 -11.01 -6.46
N HIS A 70 0.85 -11.70 -5.37
CA HIS A 70 2.05 -12.53 -5.23
C HIS A 70 1.73 -13.89 -4.63
N LEU A 71 2.58 -14.85 -4.97
CA LEU A 71 2.71 -16.15 -4.33
C LEU A 71 4.20 -16.44 -4.18
N TRP A 72 4.62 -16.77 -2.96
CA TRP A 72 5.97 -17.24 -2.63
C TRP A 72 5.86 -18.65 -2.07
N HIS A 73 6.67 -19.56 -2.56
CA HIS A 73 6.67 -20.95 -2.12
C HIS A 73 8.08 -21.41 -1.77
N GLY A 74 8.22 -22.00 -0.59
CA GLY A 74 9.47 -22.50 -0.04
C GLY A 74 9.28 -23.08 1.35
N THR A 75 10.34 -23.19 2.12
CA THR A 75 10.29 -23.68 3.51
C THR A 75 10.47 -22.53 4.51
N ILE A 76 9.73 -22.59 5.62
CA ILE A 76 9.86 -21.69 6.76
C ILE A 76 9.92 -22.52 8.03
N GLY A 77 11.08 -22.53 8.69
CA GLY A 77 11.32 -23.39 9.86
C GLY A 77 11.19 -24.88 9.53
N GLY A 78 11.58 -25.27 8.32
CA GLY A 78 11.50 -26.64 7.81
C GLY A 78 10.10 -27.07 7.34
N ALA A 79 9.05 -26.24 7.48
CA ALA A 79 7.71 -26.54 6.98
C ALA A 79 7.51 -26.01 5.55
N ASP A 80 6.97 -26.84 4.66
CA ASP A 80 6.55 -26.43 3.33
C ASP A 80 5.48 -25.34 3.45
N THR A 81 5.71 -24.16 2.85
CA THR A 81 4.90 -22.97 3.09
C THR A 81 4.70 -22.18 1.81
N ILE A 82 3.44 -21.82 1.57
CA ILE A 82 3.03 -20.86 0.53
C ILE A 82 2.52 -19.59 1.22
N VAL A 83 3.15 -18.45 0.93
CA VAL A 83 2.67 -17.13 1.32
C VAL A 83 2.03 -16.49 0.11
N LYS A 84 0.79 -16.03 0.23
CA LYS A 84 0.05 -15.34 -0.84
C LYS A 84 -0.30 -13.93 -0.42
N ALA A 85 -0.10 -12.97 -1.32
CA ALA A 85 -0.45 -11.58 -1.04
C ALA A 85 -1.37 -10.98 -2.10
N HIS A 86 -2.32 -10.15 -1.63
CA HIS A 86 -3.16 -9.26 -2.43
C HIS A 86 -3.09 -7.85 -1.87
N TRP A 87 -2.64 -6.90 -2.68
CA TRP A 87 -2.44 -5.52 -2.26
C TRP A 87 -3.70 -4.68 -2.49
N SER A 88 -4.65 -4.79 -1.57
CA SER A 88 -5.99 -4.18 -1.63
C SER A 88 -6.09 -2.79 -1.01
N GLY A 89 -5.00 -2.28 -0.42
CA GLY A 89 -4.97 -1.06 0.37
C GLY A 89 -4.97 -1.33 1.88
N SER A 90 -4.45 -0.39 2.66
CA SER A 90 -4.24 -0.55 4.11
C SER A 90 -5.53 -0.74 4.88
N GLU A 91 -6.55 0.09 4.60
CA GLU A 91 -7.88 -0.03 5.22
C GLU A 91 -8.56 -1.34 4.82
N GLY A 92 -8.39 -1.77 3.55
CA GLY A 92 -8.84 -3.09 3.10
C GLY A 92 -8.20 -4.20 3.94
N GLY A 93 -6.89 -4.20 4.07
CA GLY A 93 -6.16 -5.19 4.87
C GLY A 93 -6.57 -5.21 6.34
N ILE A 94 -6.70 -4.04 7.00
CA ILE A 94 -7.18 -3.97 8.39
C ILE A 94 -8.61 -4.50 8.49
N THR A 95 -9.49 -4.15 7.56
CA THR A 95 -10.88 -4.66 7.53
C THR A 95 -10.90 -6.18 7.39
N ASP A 96 -10.10 -6.73 6.48
CA ASP A 96 -10.07 -8.17 6.21
C ASP A 96 -9.65 -8.98 7.43
N ILE A 97 -8.61 -8.54 8.16
CA ILE A 97 -8.15 -9.26 9.36
C ILE A 97 -8.96 -8.95 10.62
N SER A 98 -9.73 -7.87 10.63
CA SER A 98 -10.59 -7.51 11.78
C SER A 98 -11.87 -8.33 11.83
N GLY A 99 -12.32 -8.86 10.71
CA GLY A 99 -13.53 -9.64 10.53
C GLY A 99 -13.26 -11.06 10.02
N SER A 100 -14.29 -11.69 9.48
CA SER A 100 -14.24 -12.98 8.77
C SER A 100 -14.24 -12.81 7.25
N GLY A 101 -13.89 -11.62 6.75
CA GLY A 101 -13.84 -11.31 5.34
C GLY A 101 -12.84 -12.20 4.59
N THR A 102 -13.14 -12.49 3.32
CA THR A 102 -12.25 -13.20 2.42
C THR A 102 -11.70 -12.25 1.37
N GLN A 103 -10.48 -12.52 0.92
CA GLN A 103 -9.84 -11.86 -0.20
C GLN A 103 -9.51 -12.84 -1.32
N THR A 104 -9.30 -12.30 -2.50
CA THR A 104 -8.87 -13.06 -3.69
C THR A 104 -7.35 -13.14 -3.73
N PHE A 105 -6.80 -14.33 -3.93
CA PHE A 105 -5.37 -14.59 -4.04
C PHE A 105 -5.07 -15.43 -5.28
N LEU A 106 -3.80 -15.48 -5.71
CA LEU A 106 -3.39 -16.40 -6.77
C LEU A 106 -3.63 -17.85 -6.33
N ASP A 107 -4.17 -18.67 -7.25
CA ASP A 107 -4.15 -20.12 -7.11
C ASP A 107 -2.71 -20.65 -7.21
N ASP A 108 -2.44 -21.87 -6.71
CA ASP A 108 -1.12 -22.50 -6.78
C ASP A 108 -0.70 -22.81 -8.23
N ALA A 109 -1.67 -22.96 -9.13
CA ALA A 109 -1.44 -23.18 -10.56
C ALA A 109 -1.20 -21.87 -11.35
N ALA A 110 -1.24 -20.69 -10.69
CA ALA A 110 -1.03 -19.42 -11.37
C ALA A 110 0.40 -19.27 -11.88
N GLY A 111 0.55 -18.63 -13.04
CA GLY A 111 1.85 -18.21 -13.58
C GLY A 111 2.08 -16.71 -13.42
N THR A 112 3.32 -16.26 -13.62
CA THR A 112 3.67 -14.81 -13.62
C THR A 112 3.07 -14.13 -14.86
N SER A 113 2.52 -12.91 -14.66
CA SER A 113 1.91 -12.12 -15.72
C SER A 113 1.99 -10.62 -15.39
N SER A 114 2.18 -9.78 -16.41
CA SER A 114 2.07 -8.32 -16.26
C SER A 114 0.63 -7.85 -16.01
N SER A 115 -0.36 -8.70 -16.23
CA SER A 115 -1.78 -8.46 -15.96
C SER A 115 -2.30 -9.42 -14.90
N SER A 116 -3.35 -9.05 -14.20
CA SER A 116 -4.00 -9.90 -13.20
C SER A 116 -4.98 -10.86 -13.89
N THR A 117 -4.48 -12.02 -14.30
CA THR A 117 -5.23 -13.00 -15.12
C THR A 117 -5.67 -14.25 -14.35
N GLY A 118 -5.14 -14.46 -13.12
CA GLY A 118 -5.42 -15.66 -12.33
C GLY A 118 -4.65 -16.90 -12.81
N PRO A 119 -5.10 -18.10 -12.47
CA PRO A 119 -6.32 -18.40 -11.69
C PRO A 119 -6.25 -17.87 -10.25
N PHE A 120 -7.43 -17.72 -9.62
CA PHE A 120 -7.59 -17.16 -8.29
C PHE A 120 -8.35 -18.09 -7.36
N VAL A 121 -8.02 -17.98 -6.06
CA VAL A 121 -8.75 -18.59 -4.94
C VAL A 121 -9.19 -17.52 -3.96
N SER A 122 -10.25 -17.79 -3.19
CA SER A 122 -10.69 -16.93 -2.09
C SER A 122 -10.29 -17.54 -0.74
N SER A 123 -9.73 -16.73 0.15
CA SER A 123 -9.35 -17.17 1.50
C SER A 123 -9.46 -16.04 2.51
N THR A 124 -9.55 -16.41 3.80
CA THR A 124 -9.45 -15.46 4.91
C THR A 124 -8.02 -14.95 5.04
N VAL A 125 -7.88 -13.69 5.45
CA VAL A 125 -6.58 -13.02 5.60
C VAL A 125 -6.00 -13.31 6.99
N ASP A 126 -4.72 -13.69 7.06
CA ASP A 126 -3.98 -13.94 8.30
C ASP A 126 -3.22 -12.71 8.78
N LEU A 127 -2.59 -11.98 7.84
CA LEU A 127 -1.76 -10.81 8.10
C LEU A 127 -2.22 -9.63 7.25
N ALA A 128 -2.10 -8.41 7.79
CA ALA A 128 -2.32 -7.20 7.01
C ALA A 128 -1.11 -6.27 7.08
N ALA A 129 -0.78 -5.68 5.93
CA ALA A 129 0.19 -4.60 5.83
C ALA A 129 -0.56 -3.26 5.72
N ALA A 130 -0.19 -2.26 6.52
CA ALA A 130 -0.88 -0.97 6.50
C ALA A 130 0.07 0.19 6.76
N ASP A 131 -0.13 1.30 6.04
CA ASP A 131 0.58 2.55 6.23
C ASP A 131 -0.18 3.52 7.17
N ASN A 132 -1.23 3.04 7.84
CA ASN A 132 -1.92 3.74 8.94
C ASN A 132 -2.07 2.85 10.16
N ASP A 133 -2.14 3.49 11.34
CA ASP A 133 -2.44 2.80 12.58
C ASP A 133 -3.91 2.33 12.58
N LYS A 134 -4.17 1.13 13.12
CA LYS A 134 -5.52 0.59 13.30
C LYS A 134 -6.44 1.51 14.13
N ALA A 135 -5.87 2.35 14.99
CA ALA A 135 -6.65 3.34 15.76
C ALA A 135 -7.27 4.43 14.87
N PHE A 136 -6.70 4.64 13.68
CA PHE A 136 -7.19 5.56 12.64
C PHE A 136 -7.82 4.79 11.46
N SER A 137 -8.29 3.58 11.69
CA SER A 137 -9.03 2.76 10.74
C SER A 137 -10.54 2.90 10.96
N ARG A 138 -11.32 2.66 9.90
CA ARG A 138 -12.78 2.50 9.98
C ARG A 138 -13.21 1.29 10.82
N ASN A 139 -12.29 0.33 10.99
CA ASN A 139 -12.50 -0.89 11.75
C ASN A 139 -11.48 -1.03 12.90
N PRO A 140 -11.45 -0.07 13.86
CA PRO A 140 -10.57 -0.18 15.00
C PRO A 140 -10.96 -1.40 15.83
N THR A 141 -10.01 -2.29 16.11
CA THR A 141 -10.26 -3.52 16.86
C THR A 141 -9.09 -3.91 17.74
N ALA A 142 -9.41 -4.51 18.90
CA ALA A 142 -8.42 -5.13 19.78
C ALA A 142 -8.04 -6.56 19.34
N ALA A 143 -8.76 -7.16 18.38
CA ALA A 143 -8.55 -8.54 17.93
C ALA A 143 -7.30 -8.73 17.08
N ILE A 144 -6.59 -7.64 16.73
CA ILE A 144 -5.35 -7.66 15.96
C ILE A 144 -4.21 -6.98 16.72
N THR A 145 -3.01 -7.52 16.54
CA THR A 145 -1.75 -6.94 17.05
C THR A 145 -0.90 -6.47 15.90
N GLY A 146 -0.36 -5.26 15.98
CA GLY A 146 0.50 -4.66 14.94
C GLY A 146 1.86 -4.23 15.46
N THR A 147 2.86 -4.29 14.60
CA THR A 147 4.21 -3.77 14.85
C THR A 147 4.60 -2.80 13.75
N LYS A 148 5.17 -1.66 14.13
CA LYS A 148 5.77 -0.68 13.20
C LYS A 148 7.04 -1.29 12.61
N CYS A 149 7.19 -1.21 11.29
CA CYS A 149 8.35 -1.76 10.57
C CYS A 149 9.25 -0.68 9.97
N CYS A 150 8.66 0.33 9.35
CA CYS A 150 9.39 1.43 8.70
C CYS A 150 8.46 2.65 8.57
N ILE A 151 8.99 3.73 7.98
CA ILE A 151 8.26 4.94 7.63
C ILE A 151 7.99 4.94 6.12
N ILE A 152 6.78 5.35 5.74
CA ILE A 152 6.39 5.62 4.36
C ILE A 152 6.23 7.13 4.18
N PRO A 153 7.07 7.80 3.37
CA PRO A 153 6.84 9.18 2.98
C PRO A 153 5.68 9.30 2.00
N PHE A 154 4.92 10.39 2.12
CA PHE A 154 3.85 10.76 1.22
C PHE A 154 4.14 12.11 0.58
N LEU A 155 3.64 12.32 -0.63
CA LEU A 155 3.82 13.55 -1.39
C LEU A 155 2.52 13.98 -2.04
N TRP A 156 2.41 15.29 -2.23
CA TRP A 156 1.49 15.85 -3.22
C TRP A 156 2.25 16.11 -4.50
N VAL A 157 1.66 15.72 -5.61
CA VAL A 157 2.20 15.94 -6.96
C VAL A 157 1.16 16.63 -7.83
N LYS A 158 1.59 17.41 -8.80
CA LYS A 158 0.70 17.91 -9.85
C LYS A 158 0.84 17.07 -11.11
N GLN A 159 -0.28 16.86 -11.78
CA GLN A 159 -0.34 16.13 -13.04
C GLN A 159 0.42 16.88 -14.14
N LYS A 160 0.99 16.13 -15.08
CA LYS A 160 1.57 16.64 -16.30
C LYS A 160 0.62 17.61 -17.02
N GLY A 161 1.12 18.77 -17.43
CA GLY A 161 0.33 19.81 -18.08
C GLY A 161 -0.46 20.73 -17.14
N SER A 162 -0.41 20.54 -15.81
CA SER A 162 -0.94 21.49 -14.82
C SER A 162 -0.16 22.81 -14.84
N ALA A 163 -0.77 23.89 -14.33
CA ALA A 163 -0.20 25.23 -14.33
C ALA A 163 1.22 25.26 -13.74
N ALA A 164 2.15 25.96 -14.41
CA ALA A 164 3.55 26.06 -13.97
C ALA A 164 3.68 26.71 -12.59
N GLY A 165 2.87 27.73 -12.28
CA GLY A 165 2.85 28.44 -11.00
C GLY A 165 2.33 27.61 -9.81
N LEU A 166 1.70 26.45 -10.05
CA LEU A 166 1.29 25.53 -9.00
C LEU A 166 2.52 24.77 -8.48
N THR A 167 3.16 25.26 -7.44
CA THR A 167 4.43 24.71 -6.89
C THR A 167 4.35 24.32 -5.43
N ASN A 168 3.30 24.78 -4.73
CA ASN A 168 3.12 24.55 -3.29
C ASN A 168 1.66 24.24 -2.98
N VAL A 169 1.45 23.38 -1.99
CA VAL A 169 0.16 23.14 -1.36
C VAL A 169 0.23 23.50 0.11
N THR A 170 -0.89 23.94 0.66
CA THR A 170 -1.05 24.20 2.09
C THR A 170 -2.24 23.39 2.61
N ASP A 171 -2.32 23.18 3.92
CA ASP A 171 -3.44 22.47 4.53
C ASP A 171 -4.78 23.11 4.14
N GLN A 172 -4.82 24.46 4.08
CA GLN A 172 -6.01 25.18 3.68
C GLN A 172 -6.36 24.93 2.20
N SER A 173 -5.41 25.05 1.28
CA SER A 173 -5.64 24.88 -0.15
C SER A 173 -6.05 23.44 -0.48
N ILE A 174 -5.44 22.44 0.20
CA ILE A 174 -5.81 21.03 0.06
C ILE A 174 -7.24 20.79 0.54
N ARG A 175 -7.62 21.29 1.74
CA ARG A 175 -8.99 21.15 2.22
C ARG A 175 -10.00 21.76 1.26
N GLN A 176 -9.65 22.89 0.65
CA GLN A 176 -10.55 23.55 -0.33
C GLN A 176 -10.65 22.74 -1.62
N ALA A 177 -9.51 22.21 -2.12
CA ALA A 177 -9.49 21.36 -3.31
C ALA A 177 -10.29 20.06 -3.10
N LEU A 178 -10.16 19.43 -1.93
CA LEU A 178 -10.94 18.23 -1.56
C LEU A 178 -12.45 18.49 -1.44
N LYS A 179 -12.88 19.76 -1.32
CA LYS A 179 -14.28 20.17 -1.41
C LYS A 179 -14.75 20.48 -2.85
N GLY A 180 -13.83 20.47 -3.82
CA GLY A 180 -14.13 20.70 -5.24
C GLY A 180 -14.22 22.18 -5.65
N TYR A 181 -13.81 23.12 -4.81
CA TYR A 181 -14.00 24.56 -5.04
C TYR A 181 -12.70 25.38 -4.98
N ALA A 182 -11.56 24.75 -5.24
CA ALA A 182 -10.27 25.44 -5.22
C ALA A 182 -10.00 26.14 -6.57
N VAL A 183 -9.51 27.38 -6.52
CA VAL A 183 -8.98 28.09 -7.67
C VAL A 183 -7.47 28.27 -7.53
N LEU A 184 -6.76 28.35 -8.63
CA LEU A 184 -5.29 28.38 -8.69
C LEU A 184 -4.73 29.56 -7.86
N ALA A 185 -5.45 30.69 -7.77
CA ALA A 185 -5.06 31.82 -6.92
C ALA A 185 -4.80 31.44 -5.46
N GLN A 186 -5.49 30.43 -4.93
CA GLN A 186 -5.29 29.94 -3.57
C GLN A 186 -3.96 29.21 -3.36
N PHE A 187 -3.30 28.83 -4.45
CA PHE A 187 -2.00 28.15 -4.44
C PHE A 187 -0.85 29.08 -4.81
N THR A 188 -1.12 30.05 -5.68
CA THR A 188 -0.08 30.96 -6.23
C THR A 188 -0.05 32.30 -5.50
N GLY A 189 -1.13 32.70 -4.83
CA GLY A 189 -1.30 34.04 -4.28
C GLY A 189 -1.60 35.12 -5.32
N ASN A 190 -1.68 34.78 -6.59
CA ASN A 190 -2.01 35.71 -7.67
C ASN A 190 -3.52 35.69 -7.97
N ALA A 191 -4.23 36.78 -7.67
CA ALA A 191 -5.68 36.89 -7.86
C ALA A 191 -6.14 36.73 -9.33
N ALA A 192 -5.25 36.90 -10.31
CA ALA A 192 -5.54 36.68 -11.72
C ALA A 192 -5.60 35.18 -12.13
N ASP A 193 -5.13 34.28 -11.27
CA ASP A 193 -5.13 32.83 -11.51
C ASP A 193 -6.50 32.24 -11.16
N THR A 194 -7.47 32.34 -12.06
CA THR A 194 -8.88 31.99 -11.82
C THR A 194 -9.25 30.56 -12.21
N THR A 195 -8.33 29.77 -12.78
CA THR A 195 -8.58 28.38 -13.18
C THR A 195 -8.76 27.47 -11.98
N PHE A 196 -9.49 26.36 -12.14
CA PHE A 196 -9.75 25.42 -11.05
C PHE A 196 -8.56 24.49 -10.80
N VAL A 197 -8.45 24.05 -9.54
CA VAL A 197 -7.54 22.97 -9.10
C VAL A 197 -8.37 21.85 -8.50
N TYR A 198 -8.30 20.68 -9.12
CA TYR A 198 -9.02 19.50 -8.70
C TYR A 198 -8.07 18.47 -8.08
N VAL A 199 -8.62 17.59 -7.25
CA VAL A 199 -7.89 16.47 -6.67
C VAL A 199 -8.24 15.19 -7.42
N SER A 200 -7.22 14.41 -7.78
CA SER A 200 -7.35 12.99 -8.10
C SER A 200 -6.74 12.17 -6.98
N GLY A 201 -7.35 11.06 -6.59
CA GLY A 201 -6.89 10.36 -5.40
C GLY A 201 -7.28 8.89 -5.34
N ARG A 202 -7.05 8.33 -4.18
CA ARG A 202 -7.26 6.93 -3.85
C ARG A 202 -8.67 6.69 -3.31
N ASP A 203 -9.14 5.46 -3.46
CA ASP A 203 -10.39 4.98 -2.86
C ASP A 203 -10.33 4.92 -1.31
N ASN A 204 -11.44 4.53 -0.70
CA ASN A 204 -11.57 4.48 0.76
C ASN A 204 -10.82 3.30 1.43
N GLN A 205 -10.21 2.40 0.66
CA GLN A 205 -9.38 1.31 1.17
C GLN A 205 -7.92 1.75 1.38
N SER A 206 -7.56 2.97 0.99
CA SER A 206 -6.19 3.48 1.02
C SER A 206 -5.81 4.10 2.36
N GLY A 207 -4.76 3.59 3.02
CA GLY A 207 -4.13 4.23 4.16
C GLY A 207 -3.44 5.53 3.81
N THR A 208 -2.86 5.65 2.62
CA THR A 208 -2.32 6.93 2.10
C THR A 208 -3.39 8.02 2.12
N ARG A 209 -4.63 7.70 1.70
CA ARG A 209 -5.77 8.64 1.80
C ARG A 209 -6.06 9.01 3.25
N VAL A 210 -6.13 8.03 4.16
CA VAL A 210 -6.37 8.26 5.59
C VAL A 210 -5.33 9.21 6.16
N ASN A 211 -4.04 8.96 5.89
CA ASN A 211 -2.95 9.83 6.36
C ASN A 211 -3.08 11.24 5.79
N GLN A 212 -3.26 11.40 4.48
CA GLN A 212 -3.32 12.71 3.86
C GLN A 212 -4.53 13.53 4.31
N PHE A 213 -5.68 12.90 4.49
CA PHE A 213 -6.87 13.60 4.98
C PHE A 213 -6.73 14.02 6.45
N GLY A 214 -6.07 13.18 7.25
CA GLY A 214 -5.75 13.50 8.64
C GLY A 214 -4.73 14.62 8.76
N ASP A 215 -3.60 14.50 8.06
CA ASP A 215 -2.49 15.46 8.09
C ASP A 215 -2.92 16.88 7.70
N HIS A 216 -3.84 17.00 6.75
CA HIS A 216 -4.36 18.29 6.31
C HIS A 216 -5.64 18.74 7.03
N GLY A 217 -6.11 17.99 8.02
CA GLY A 217 -7.31 18.35 8.79
C GLY A 217 -8.61 18.35 7.97
N PHE A 218 -8.68 17.56 6.89
CA PHE A 218 -9.92 17.38 6.13
C PHE A 218 -10.88 16.42 6.82
N GLY A 219 -10.33 15.49 7.62
CA GLY A 219 -11.05 14.45 8.32
C GLY A 219 -10.85 13.10 7.64
N ILE A 220 -10.28 12.14 8.38
CA ILE A 220 -9.79 10.85 7.86
C ILE A 220 -10.84 10.01 7.14
N PHE A 221 -12.12 10.20 7.46
CA PHE A 221 -13.25 9.47 6.85
C PHE A 221 -14.22 10.40 6.10
N SER A 222 -13.81 11.64 5.84
CA SER A 222 -14.62 12.58 5.08
C SER A 222 -14.68 12.17 3.60
N SER A 223 -15.80 12.51 2.96
CA SER A 223 -16.02 12.28 1.54
C SER A 223 -15.45 13.44 0.73
N PRO A 224 -14.39 13.23 -0.07
CA PRO A 224 -13.82 14.27 -0.91
C PRO A 224 -14.56 14.40 -2.23
N PHE A 225 -14.42 15.54 -2.87
CA PHE A 225 -14.65 15.68 -4.29
C PHE A 225 -13.37 15.31 -5.04
N MET A 226 -13.44 14.31 -5.92
CA MET A 226 -12.28 13.86 -6.70
C MET A 226 -12.65 13.65 -8.16
N VAL A 227 -11.64 13.74 -9.03
CA VAL A 227 -11.78 13.57 -10.47
C VAL A 227 -10.97 12.38 -10.96
N GLN A 228 -11.49 11.68 -11.96
CA GLN A 228 -10.75 10.71 -12.75
C GLN A 228 -10.14 11.41 -13.95
N ILE A 229 -8.94 10.99 -14.31
CA ILE A 229 -8.21 11.49 -15.47
C ILE A 229 -8.27 10.44 -16.57
N ASN A 230 -8.68 10.81 -17.76
CA ASN A 230 -8.72 9.95 -18.93
C ASN A 230 -7.40 10.06 -19.72
N ALA A 231 -7.11 9.06 -20.56
CA ALA A 231 -5.88 9.02 -21.36
C ALA A 231 -5.68 10.20 -22.30
N ASN A 232 -6.77 10.88 -22.71
CA ASN A 232 -6.74 12.11 -23.50
C ASN A 232 -6.58 13.39 -22.67
N GLY A 233 -6.32 13.27 -21.35
CA GLY A 233 -6.18 14.39 -20.42
C GLY A 233 -7.50 15.01 -19.94
N SER A 234 -8.66 14.57 -20.44
CA SER A 234 -9.95 15.04 -19.93
C SER A 234 -10.25 14.51 -18.55
N MET A 235 -11.12 15.19 -17.81
CA MET A 235 -11.53 14.77 -16.47
C MET A 235 -12.97 14.26 -16.46
N LYS A 236 -13.21 13.38 -15.47
CA LYS A 236 -14.54 12.91 -15.10
C LYS A 236 -14.68 13.00 -13.58
N ASP A 237 -15.84 13.45 -13.10
CA ASP A 237 -16.17 13.44 -11.68
C ASP A 237 -16.27 12.00 -11.18
N MET A 238 -15.61 11.69 -10.06
CA MET A 238 -15.69 10.39 -9.40
C MET A 238 -16.81 10.32 -8.35
N ASN A 239 -17.52 11.44 -8.11
CA ASN A 239 -18.54 11.54 -7.09
C ASN A 239 -19.96 11.54 -7.70
N PRO A 240 -21.02 11.21 -6.95
CA PRO A 240 -22.40 11.39 -7.39
C PRO A 240 -22.70 12.86 -7.79
N PRO A 241 -23.59 13.06 -8.77
CA PRO A 241 -24.49 12.09 -9.42
C PRO A 241 -23.83 11.18 -10.46
N PHE A 242 -22.57 11.34 -10.75
CA PHE A 242 -21.83 10.64 -11.79
C PHE A 242 -21.21 9.34 -11.30
N GLY A 243 -21.01 9.19 -9.99
CA GLY A 243 -20.59 7.96 -9.33
C GLY A 243 -21.69 7.40 -8.43
N THR A 244 -21.53 6.15 -7.99
CA THR A 244 -22.54 5.45 -7.18
C THR A 244 -22.37 5.73 -5.68
N TYR A 245 -21.16 6.09 -5.21
CA TYR A 245 -20.87 6.29 -3.78
C TYR A 245 -20.00 7.52 -3.54
N LEU A 246 -20.51 8.47 -2.82
CA LEU A 246 -19.78 9.66 -2.44
C LEU A 246 -18.61 9.30 -1.52
N GLY A 247 -17.40 9.76 -1.88
CA GLY A 247 -16.22 9.59 -1.07
C GLY A 247 -15.57 8.21 -1.09
N ASP A 248 -16.20 7.23 -1.72
CA ASP A 248 -15.68 5.85 -1.81
C ASP A 248 -14.92 5.60 -3.12
N TYR A 249 -15.09 6.47 -4.10
CA TYR A 249 -14.40 6.42 -5.38
C TYR A 249 -12.98 6.94 -5.26
N GLY A 250 -12.16 6.45 -6.12
CA GLY A 250 -10.75 6.72 -6.25
C GLY A 250 -10.04 5.53 -6.87
N TYR A 251 -8.77 5.70 -7.16
CA TYR A 251 -7.97 4.61 -7.69
C TYR A 251 -7.63 3.59 -6.60
N SER A 252 -7.81 2.31 -6.89
CA SER A 252 -7.53 1.21 -5.94
C SER A 252 -6.04 1.06 -5.63
N SER A 253 -5.15 1.51 -6.51
CA SER A 253 -3.70 1.48 -6.26
C SER A 253 -3.02 2.82 -6.54
N GLY A 254 -1.93 3.11 -5.81
CA GLY A 254 -1.09 4.29 -6.06
C GLY A 254 -0.40 4.20 -7.42
N GLY A 255 -0.02 3.01 -7.88
CA GLY A 255 0.60 2.81 -9.19
C GLY A 255 -0.34 3.14 -10.35
N THR A 256 -1.63 2.79 -10.25
CA THR A 256 -2.63 3.19 -11.26
C THR A 256 -2.80 4.71 -11.28
N LEU A 257 -2.94 5.35 -10.11
CA LEU A 257 -3.01 6.81 -10.02
C LEU A 257 -1.76 7.47 -10.60
N ALA A 258 -0.56 6.96 -10.28
CA ALA A 258 0.71 7.46 -10.80
C ALA A 258 0.79 7.41 -12.34
N THR A 259 0.26 6.35 -12.95
CA THR A 259 0.17 6.23 -14.41
C THR A 259 -0.76 7.28 -14.99
N GLN A 260 -1.93 7.48 -14.37
CA GLN A 260 -2.92 8.46 -14.83
C GLN A 260 -2.38 9.91 -14.78
N LEU A 261 -1.56 10.22 -13.78
CA LEU A 261 -0.94 11.54 -13.62
C LEU A 261 0.06 11.89 -14.75
N GLY A 262 0.48 10.90 -15.53
CA GLY A 262 1.28 11.09 -16.75
C GLY A 262 0.47 11.55 -17.96
N TYR A 263 -0.86 11.48 -17.94
CA TYR A 263 -1.69 11.99 -19.03
C TYR A 263 -1.64 13.52 -19.08
N ASP A 264 -1.37 14.06 -20.25
CA ASP A 264 -1.05 15.47 -20.43
C ASP A 264 -2.32 16.34 -20.46
N LEU A 265 -2.58 17.10 -19.40
CA LEU A 265 -3.70 18.02 -19.30
C LEU A 265 -3.68 19.15 -20.36
N SER A 266 -2.49 19.51 -20.89
CA SER A 266 -2.39 20.51 -21.92
C SER A 266 -3.07 20.10 -23.22
N GLN A 267 -3.30 18.80 -23.40
CA GLN A 267 -4.00 18.22 -24.56
C GLN A 267 -5.50 18.03 -24.29
N ALA A 268 -6.00 18.30 -23.07
CA ALA A 268 -7.40 18.16 -22.74
C ALA A 268 -8.24 19.21 -23.49
N SER A 269 -9.24 18.73 -24.26
CA SER A 269 -10.16 19.57 -25.00
C SER A 269 -11.46 19.88 -24.23
N SER A 270 -11.75 19.12 -23.15
CA SER A 270 -12.98 19.26 -22.37
C SER A 270 -12.83 18.72 -20.95
N VAL A 271 -13.61 19.26 -20.03
CA VAL A 271 -13.83 18.74 -18.69
C VAL A 271 -15.16 17.97 -18.72
N ASP A 272 -15.12 16.66 -18.47
CA ASP A 272 -16.31 15.81 -18.39
C ASP A 272 -16.92 15.87 -16.97
N LEU A 273 -17.24 17.09 -16.52
CA LEU A 273 -17.93 17.35 -15.26
C LEU A 273 -19.35 17.85 -15.56
N ALA A 274 -20.31 17.62 -14.68
CA ALA A 274 -21.70 18.01 -14.85
C ALA A 274 -21.90 19.51 -15.19
N ASN A 275 -21.01 20.37 -14.73
CA ASN A 275 -21.06 21.81 -14.94
C ASN A 275 -19.87 22.28 -15.82
N GLY A 276 -19.14 21.37 -16.45
CA GLY A 276 -17.99 21.71 -17.28
C GLY A 276 -18.45 22.23 -18.65
N THR A 277 -17.94 23.39 -19.04
CA THR A 277 -18.20 23.99 -20.36
C THR A 277 -17.15 23.59 -21.40
N GLY A 278 -16.37 22.56 -21.14
CA GLY A 278 -15.50 21.91 -22.13
C GLY A 278 -14.25 22.67 -22.59
N ALA A 279 -14.02 23.90 -22.16
CA ALA A 279 -12.89 24.74 -22.61
C ALA A 279 -12.08 25.35 -21.46
N GLU A 280 -12.44 25.10 -20.20
CA GLU A 280 -11.74 25.67 -19.06
C GLU A 280 -10.42 24.94 -18.82
N LYS A 281 -9.33 25.71 -18.77
CA LYS A 281 -8.03 25.20 -18.30
C LYS A 281 -8.13 24.96 -16.80
N PHE A 282 -7.59 23.84 -16.38
CA PHE A 282 -7.58 23.43 -14.98
C PHE A 282 -6.25 22.75 -14.62
N SER A 283 -5.99 22.58 -13.35
CA SER A 283 -4.87 21.78 -12.84
C SER A 283 -5.40 20.64 -12.01
N VAL A 284 -4.63 19.58 -11.92
CA VAL A 284 -4.93 18.42 -11.06
C VAL A 284 -3.77 18.16 -10.12
N ILE A 285 -4.07 17.98 -8.84
CA ILE A 285 -3.12 17.53 -7.81
C ILE A 285 -3.55 16.16 -7.28
N ALA A 286 -2.58 15.40 -6.80
CA ALA A 286 -2.83 14.08 -6.22
C ALA A 286 -1.84 13.78 -5.09
N TYR A 287 -2.22 12.86 -4.20
CA TYR A 287 -1.35 12.38 -3.12
C TYR A 287 -0.92 10.93 -3.37
N LEU A 288 0.35 10.64 -3.14
CA LEU A 288 0.97 9.35 -3.38
C LEU A 288 1.97 8.99 -2.28
N GLY A 289 2.22 7.70 -2.08
CA GLY A 289 3.45 7.25 -1.41
C GLY A 289 4.66 7.52 -2.30
N ARG A 290 5.85 7.73 -1.73
CA ARG A 290 7.06 8.11 -2.47
C ARG A 290 7.38 7.17 -3.64
N SER A 291 7.22 5.86 -3.46
CA SER A 291 7.46 4.88 -4.54
C SER A 291 6.58 5.12 -5.76
N ASP A 292 5.29 5.40 -5.53
CA ASP A 292 4.34 5.69 -6.61
C ASP A 292 4.56 7.10 -7.19
N ALA A 293 4.98 8.07 -6.36
CA ALA A 293 5.34 9.41 -6.81
C ALA A 293 6.53 9.38 -7.78
N ASN A 294 7.56 8.56 -7.52
CA ASN A 294 8.67 8.33 -8.46
C ASN A 294 8.17 7.86 -9.83
N THR A 295 7.15 7.00 -9.84
CA THR A 295 6.53 6.54 -11.10
C THR A 295 5.76 7.67 -11.79
N ALA A 296 5.02 8.50 -11.03
CA ALA A 296 4.30 9.65 -11.56
C ALA A 296 5.27 10.68 -12.18
N GLU A 297 6.39 10.97 -11.49
CA GLU A 297 7.44 11.88 -11.98
C GLU A 297 8.09 11.37 -13.28
N ALA A 298 8.39 10.07 -13.36
CA ALA A 298 8.90 9.45 -14.58
C ALA A 298 7.93 9.58 -15.75
N ASN A 299 6.62 9.73 -15.48
CA ASN A 299 5.56 9.97 -16.46
C ASN A 299 5.30 11.47 -16.71
N GLY A 300 6.01 12.37 -16.04
CA GLY A 300 5.93 13.83 -16.25
C GLY A 300 5.11 14.61 -15.22
N ALA A 301 4.62 13.97 -14.15
CA ALA A 301 4.10 14.68 -12.97
C ALA A 301 5.24 15.42 -12.25
N THR A 302 4.90 16.35 -11.35
CA THR A 302 5.89 17.14 -10.62
C THR A 302 5.52 17.21 -9.14
N ASP A 303 6.50 17.02 -8.25
CA ASP A 303 6.37 17.19 -6.82
C ASP A 303 5.97 18.63 -6.47
N LEU A 304 5.16 18.76 -5.44
CA LEU A 304 4.79 20.02 -4.82
C LEU A 304 5.45 20.13 -3.43
N THR A 305 5.85 21.33 -3.06
CA THR A 305 6.16 21.61 -1.65
C THR A 305 4.86 21.57 -0.83
N CYS A 306 4.96 21.19 0.44
CA CYS A 306 3.83 21.22 1.37
C CYS A 306 4.12 22.20 2.48
N ASN A 307 3.23 23.19 2.69
CA ASN A 307 3.43 24.27 3.64
C ASN A 307 4.81 24.96 3.48
N GLY A 308 5.29 25.08 2.23
CA GLY A 308 6.58 25.67 1.89
C GLY A 308 7.78 24.74 2.05
N VAL A 309 7.62 23.50 2.55
CA VAL A 309 8.71 22.55 2.73
C VAL A 309 8.75 21.58 1.55
N ALA A 310 9.91 21.45 0.91
CA ALA A 310 10.13 20.43 -0.12
C ALA A 310 10.37 19.06 0.52
N TYR A 311 9.88 18.00 -0.15
CA TYR A 311 10.23 16.65 0.25
C TYR A 311 11.76 16.43 0.17
N SER A 312 12.30 15.87 1.23
CA SER A 312 13.59 15.21 1.23
C SER A 312 13.62 14.17 2.35
N VAL A 313 14.46 13.14 2.18
CA VAL A 313 14.66 12.14 3.25
C VAL A 313 15.15 12.78 4.55
N ALA A 314 16.03 13.79 4.44
CA ALA A 314 16.51 14.55 5.61
C ALA A 314 15.35 15.29 6.30
N ALA A 315 14.50 15.99 5.54
CA ALA A 315 13.36 16.72 6.10
C ALA A 315 12.34 15.78 6.78
N ILE A 316 12.15 14.57 6.25
CA ILE A 316 11.34 13.53 6.92
C ILE A 316 11.98 13.12 8.25
N LYS A 317 13.27 12.76 8.24
CA LYS A 317 13.99 12.27 9.42
C LYS A 317 13.98 13.31 10.57
N GLU A 318 14.06 14.57 10.23
CA GLU A 318 14.03 15.70 11.18
C GLU A 318 12.60 16.21 11.50
N GLY A 319 11.55 15.60 10.92
CA GLY A 319 10.17 16.05 11.16
C GLY A 319 9.82 17.41 10.54
N GLN A 320 10.66 17.95 9.67
CA GLN A 320 10.42 19.24 8.98
C GLN A 320 9.37 19.07 7.87
N TYR A 321 9.40 17.93 7.15
CA TYR A 321 8.36 17.53 6.23
C TYR A 321 7.49 16.50 6.92
N ASN A 322 6.24 16.84 7.20
CA ASN A 322 5.38 16.06 8.10
C ASN A 322 4.47 15.04 7.40
N LEU A 323 4.53 14.92 6.06
CA LEU A 323 3.70 13.96 5.34
C LEU A 323 4.37 12.59 5.29
N TRP A 324 4.18 11.80 6.31
CA TRP A 324 4.65 10.42 6.39
C TRP A 324 3.81 9.61 7.38
N GLY A 325 3.78 8.30 7.18
CA GLY A 325 3.10 7.36 8.07
C GLY A 325 4.00 6.22 8.50
N ASN A 326 3.65 5.56 9.61
CA ASN A 326 4.28 4.32 10.00
C ASN A 326 3.71 3.17 9.17
N TYR A 327 4.57 2.29 8.69
CA TYR A 327 4.17 1.04 8.06
C TYR A 327 4.10 -0.06 9.09
N TYR A 328 2.95 -0.69 9.21
CA TYR A 328 2.65 -1.74 10.16
C TYR A 328 2.45 -3.07 9.47
N ILE A 329 2.84 -4.14 10.15
CA ILE A 329 2.30 -5.47 9.90
C ILE A 329 1.41 -5.85 11.07
N TYR A 330 0.18 -6.22 10.75
CA TYR A 330 -0.83 -6.69 11.70
C TYR A 330 -1.03 -8.20 11.54
N ARG A 331 -1.32 -8.88 12.64
CA ARG A 331 -1.77 -10.26 12.68
C ARG A 331 -3.02 -10.40 13.54
N ARG A 332 -3.82 -11.40 13.28
CA ARG A 332 -4.89 -11.79 14.22
C ARG A 332 -4.28 -12.30 15.52
N ASN A 333 -4.92 -12.04 16.65
CA ASN A 333 -4.50 -12.62 17.93
C ASN A 333 -4.68 -14.15 17.95
N THR A 334 -5.53 -14.67 17.06
CA THR A 334 -5.81 -16.11 16.86
C THR A 334 -5.13 -16.69 15.63
N SER A 335 -4.07 -16.06 15.12
CA SER A 335 -3.32 -16.56 13.95
C SER A 335 -2.74 -17.95 14.18
N THR A 336 -2.60 -18.73 13.08
CA THR A 336 -1.92 -20.02 13.09
C THR A 336 -0.46 -19.87 13.51
N SER A 337 0.19 -20.98 13.92
CA SER A 337 1.62 -20.96 14.22
C SER A 337 2.46 -20.49 13.04
N GLN A 338 2.11 -20.92 11.81
CA GLN A 338 2.83 -20.55 10.60
C GLN A 338 2.65 -19.07 10.25
N ALA A 339 1.43 -18.53 10.32
CA ALA A 339 1.20 -17.10 10.14
C ALA A 339 1.94 -16.27 11.20
N THR A 340 2.01 -16.75 12.44
CA THR A 340 2.80 -16.13 13.51
C THR A 340 4.31 -16.18 13.21
N ALA A 341 4.83 -17.27 12.67
CA ALA A 341 6.22 -17.39 12.27
C ALA A 341 6.58 -16.40 11.16
N VAL A 342 5.76 -16.31 10.12
CA VAL A 342 5.92 -15.31 9.03
C VAL A 342 5.86 -13.89 9.60
N TYR A 343 4.87 -13.57 10.43
CA TYR A 343 4.76 -12.26 11.09
C TYR A 343 6.03 -11.90 11.85
N ASN A 344 6.52 -12.80 12.72
CA ASN A 344 7.70 -12.52 13.55
C ASN A 344 8.96 -12.24 12.72
N LYS A 345 9.13 -12.95 11.60
CA LYS A 345 10.24 -12.74 10.66
C LYS A 345 10.10 -11.40 9.91
N LEU A 346 8.91 -11.04 9.47
CA LEU A 346 8.64 -9.76 8.79
C LEU A 346 8.87 -8.54 9.68
N VAL A 347 8.51 -8.62 10.97
CA VAL A 347 8.63 -7.49 11.90
C VAL A 347 9.99 -7.43 12.62
N ALA A 348 10.84 -8.44 12.47
CA ALA A 348 12.20 -8.41 12.99
C ALA A 348 13.01 -7.27 12.36
N ALA A 349 14.08 -6.83 13.01
CA ALA A 349 14.95 -5.76 12.50
C ALA A 349 15.55 -6.08 11.12
N THR A 350 15.79 -7.36 10.81
CA THR A 350 16.25 -7.87 9.51
C THR A 350 15.10 -8.04 8.50
N GLY A 351 13.83 -7.94 8.94
CA GLY A 351 12.65 -8.08 8.11
C GLY A 351 12.42 -6.87 7.22
N ILE A 352 11.20 -6.35 7.18
CA ILE A 352 10.84 -5.19 6.34
C ILE A 352 11.72 -3.98 6.64
N SER A 353 12.04 -3.73 7.93
CA SER A 353 12.95 -2.65 8.32
C SER A 353 14.35 -2.79 7.69
N GLY A 354 14.88 -4.02 7.66
CA GLY A 354 16.17 -4.31 7.04
C GLY A 354 16.21 -4.05 5.53
N HIS A 355 15.04 -4.12 4.88
CA HIS A 355 14.86 -3.93 3.43
C HIS A 355 14.30 -2.55 3.06
N ALA A 356 14.22 -1.63 4.02
CA ALA A 356 13.90 -0.24 3.72
C ALA A 356 15.01 0.38 2.84
N ASP A 357 14.60 0.98 1.71
CA ASP A 357 15.51 1.50 0.68
C ASP A 357 16.12 2.87 1.01
N GLY A 358 15.71 3.46 2.14
CA GLY A 358 16.15 4.77 2.61
C GLY A 358 15.54 5.96 1.86
N THR A 359 14.64 5.71 0.91
CA THR A 359 13.98 6.73 0.09
C THR A 359 12.46 6.61 0.11
N SER A 360 11.90 5.56 -0.48
CA SER A 360 10.46 5.31 -0.46
C SER A 360 9.99 4.57 0.81
N THR A 361 10.93 3.99 1.52
CA THR A 361 10.77 3.42 2.86
C THR A 361 11.98 3.80 3.71
N ILE A 362 11.77 4.31 4.93
CA ILE A 362 12.83 4.80 5.81
C ILE A 362 12.81 3.97 7.09
N LYS A 363 13.99 3.57 7.59
CA LYS A 363 14.10 2.79 8.84
C LYS A 363 13.62 3.64 10.02
N LEU A 364 12.91 3.01 10.96
CA LEU A 364 12.50 3.68 12.21
C LEU A 364 13.71 4.20 13.01
N SER A 365 14.83 3.46 12.97
CA SER A 365 16.08 3.83 13.65
C SER A 365 16.75 5.09 13.09
N ASP A 366 16.39 5.50 11.87
CA ASP A 366 16.96 6.66 11.20
C ASP A 366 16.16 7.94 11.50
N MET A 367 15.01 7.83 12.16
CA MET A 367 14.16 8.96 12.47
C MET A 367 14.62 9.68 13.75
N HIS A 368 14.73 11.00 13.69
CA HIS A 368 15.02 11.87 14.83
C HIS A 368 13.74 12.45 15.43
N CYS A 369 12.61 12.07 14.91
CA CYS A 369 11.29 12.45 15.39
C CYS A 369 10.31 11.27 15.39
N THR A 370 9.26 11.41 16.20
CA THR A 370 8.14 10.45 16.26
C THR A 370 6.82 11.18 16.08
N ARG A 371 5.77 10.44 15.68
CA ARG A 371 4.38 10.91 15.66
C ARG A 371 3.42 9.76 15.97
N ASN A 372 2.28 10.09 16.54
CA ASN A 372 1.28 9.10 16.98
C ASN A 372 0.22 8.78 15.92
N GLY A 373 0.22 9.50 14.80
CA GLY A 373 -0.75 9.26 13.72
C GLY A 373 -0.93 10.46 12.81
N PRO A 374 -1.86 10.36 11.85
CA PRO A 374 -2.02 11.35 10.78
C PRO A 374 -2.58 12.71 11.23
N THR A 375 -2.94 12.87 12.48
CA THR A 375 -3.41 14.15 13.03
C THR A 375 -2.44 14.74 14.05
N SER A 376 -1.30 14.09 14.24
CA SER A 376 -0.29 14.50 15.23
C SER A 376 0.91 15.13 14.55
N ASP A 377 1.38 16.26 15.07
CA ASP A 377 2.64 16.84 14.65
C ASP A 377 3.82 15.93 15.04
N PRO A 378 4.90 15.91 14.24
CA PRO A 378 6.13 15.26 14.63
C PRO A 378 6.73 15.90 15.89
N VAL A 379 7.21 15.04 16.79
CA VAL A 379 7.91 15.47 18.02
C VAL A 379 9.34 14.93 17.95
N HIS A 380 10.34 15.79 18.14
CA HIS A 380 11.74 15.38 18.21
C HIS A 380 11.99 14.43 19.40
N ASN A 381 12.83 13.41 19.16
CA ASN A 381 13.22 12.43 20.18
C ASN A 381 14.25 13.00 21.13
#